data_c4d04655313345e5a6ca2ab38224a7e2
#
_entry.id   c4d04655313345e5a6ca2ab38224a7e2
#
_cell.length_a   1.000
_cell.length_b   1.000
_cell.length_c   1.000
_cell.angle_alpha   90.00
_cell.angle_beta   90.00
_cell.angle_gamma   90.00
#
_symmetry.space_group_name_H-M   'P 1'
#
loop_
_entity.id
_entity.type
_entity.pdbx_description
1 polymer ?
#
loop_
_entity_poly.entity_id
_entity_poly.type
_entity_poly.pdbx_seq_one_letter_code
_entity_poly.pdbx_strand_id
1 'polypeptide(L)'
;MKKKINLRLVVIAILAILTTMIGITVVYYGLFKKQIRHDLSVSAKLLKDTKYFESVNIDTDDIDLSTDINELRVTWVATDGTVLYDNDAGAENLGNHGDRPEIKEAFETGIGETVRQSDTMKKNTFYYATLLDNGTVLRVATDAESMWAVST
;
A
#
# COMPACT_ATOMS: atom_id res chain seq x y z
N MET A 1 -26.33 50.67 0.17
CA MET A 1 -24.94 50.62 0.67
C MET A 1 -24.69 49.45 1.57
N LYS A 2 -25.56 49.11 2.49
CA LYS A 2 -25.34 47.95 3.39
C LYS A 2 -25.23 46.61 2.66
N LYS A 3 -25.97 46.42 1.54
CA LYS A 3 -25.91 45.17 0.74
C LYS A 3 -24.56 44.95 0.04
N LYS A 4 -23.87 46.02 -0.41
CA LYS A 4 -22.56 45.90 -1.07
C LYS A 4 -21.42 45.55 -0.09
N ILE A 5 -21.46 46.03 1.12
CA ILE A 5 -20.49 45.72 2.18
C ILE A 5 -20.68 44.28 2.63
N ASN A 6 -21.94 43.83 2.81
CA ASN A 6 -22.24 42.47 3.20
C ASN A 6 -21.82 41.46 2.15
N LEU A 7 -21.99 41.78 0.85
CA LEU A 7 -21.58 40.89 -0.24
C LEU A 7 -20.06 40.69 -0.27
N ARG A 8 -19.27 41.74 -0.08
CA ARG A 8 -17.81 41.66 -0.01
C ARG A 8 -17.35 40.80 1.17
N LEU A 9 -17.95 41.00 2.34
CA LEU A 9 -17.66 40.19 3.52
C LEU A 9 -18.01 38.70 3.30
N VAL A 10 -19.14 38.44 2.66
CA VAL A 10 -19.55 37.05 2.32
C VAL A 10 -18.56 36.40 1.35
N VAL A 11 -18.12 37.12 0.32
CA VAL A 11 -17.14 36.63 -0.65
C VAL A 11 -15.79 36.31 0.04
N ILE A 12 -15.32 37.22 0.89
CA ILE A 12 -14.08 37.03 1.66
C ILE A 12 -14.21 35.80 2.58
N ALA A 13 -15.32 35.65 3.26
CA ALA A 13 -15.57 34.51 4.13
C ALA A 13 -15.59 33.18 3.35
N ILE A 14 -16.24 33.14 2.19
CA ILE A 14 -16.26 31.96 1.33
C ILE A 14 -14.86 31.61 0.85
N LEU A 15 -14.08 32.58 0.39
CA LEU A 15 -12.70 32.37 -0.04
C LEU A 15 -11.83 31.85 1.10
N ALA A 16 -11.96 32.38 2.32
CA ALA A 16 -11.24 31.92 3.48
C ALA A 16 -11.58 30.47 3.82
N ILE A 17 -12.85 30.10 3.78
CA ILE A 17 -13.33 28.74 4.03
C ILE A 17 -12.76 27.77 2.97
N LEU A 18 -12.86 28.12 1.70
CA LEU A 18 -12.34 27.29 0.59
C LEU A 18 -10.83 27.06 0.71
N THR A 19 -10.07 28.13 0.99
CA THR A 19 -8.62 28.04 1.18
C THR A 19 -8.26 27.14 2.36
N THR A 20 -8.98 27.27 3.46
CA THR A 20 -8.79 26.43 4.65
C THR A 20 -9.12 24.96 4.35
N MET A 21 -10.23 24.69 3.66
CA MET A 21 -10.61 23.34 3.30
C MET A 21 -9.56 22.67 2.39
N ILE A 22 -9.05 23.38 1.39
CA ILE A 22 -7.98 22.89 0.53
C ILE A 22 -6.72 22.58 1.34
N GLY A 23 -6.32 23.49 2.23
CA GLY A 23 -5.15 23.30 3.10
C GLY A 23 -5.28 22.07 4.00
N ILE A 24 -6.43 21.91 4.64
CA ILE A 24 -6.72 20.73 5.49
C ILE A 24 -6.69 19.45 4.66
N THR A 25 -7.30 19.44 3.48
CA THR A 25 -7.33 18.27 2.59
C THR A 25 -5.93 17.85 2.16
N VAL A 26 -5.08 18.79 1.78
CA VAL A 26 -3.69 18.52 1.38
C VAL A 26 -2.88 17.93 2.54
N VAL A 27 -2.98 18.53 3.72
CA VAL A 27 -2.29 18.03 4.93
C VAL A 27 -2.79 16.65 5.31
N TYR A 28 -4.11 16.47 5.34
CA TYR A 28 -4.73 15.19 5.68
C TYR A 28 -4.31 14.07 4.71
N TYR A 29 -4.29 14.35 3.42
CA TYR A 29 -3.86 13.39 2.41
C TYR A 29 -2.38 13.00 2.58
N GLY A 30 -1.52 13.97 2.89
CA GLY A 30 -0.11 13.70 3.19
C GLY A 30 0.09 12.81 4.42
N LEU A 31 -0.64 13.09 5.50
CA LEU A 31 -0.61 12.28 6.71
C LEU A 31 -1.17 10.88 6.47
N PHE A 32 -2.25 10.77 5.71
CA PHE A 32 -2.86 9.50 5.35
C PHE A 32 -1.91 8.60 4.57
N LYS A 33 -1.24 9.14 3.54
CA LYS A 33 -0.21 8.40 2.81
C LYS A 33 0.92 7.91 3.72
N LYS A 34 1.38 8.76 4.61
CA LYS A 34 2.45 8.42 5.56
C LYS A 34 2.00 7.29 6.49
N GLN A 35 0.76 7.33 6.96
CA GLN A 35 0.20 6.29 7.81
C GLN A 35 0.12 4.95 7.08
N ILE A 36 -0.40 4.93 5.86
CA ILE A 36 -0.47 3.69 5.05
C ILE A 36 0.92 3.08 4.86
N ARG A 37 1.91 3.89 4.50
CA ARG A 37 3.29 3.42 4.32
C ARG A 37 3.87 2.84 5.62
N HIS A 38 3.60 3.50 6.73
CA HIS A 38 4.02 3.01 8.04
C HIS A 38 3.38 1.66 8.36
N ASP A 39 2.07 1.53 8.19
CA ASP A 39 1.33 0.30 8.49
C ASP A 39 1.79 -0.87 7.60
N LEU A 40 2.02 -0.61 6.31
CA LEU A 40 2.60 -1.60 5.40
C LEU A 40 4.00 -2.02 5.83
N SER A 41 4.86 -1.08 6.22
CA SER A 41 6.22 -1.38 6.65
C SER A 41 6.25 -2.22 7.92
N VAL A 42 5.37 -1.92 8.87
CA VAL A 42 5.22 -2.70 10.11
C VAL A 42 4.74 -4.12 9.81
N SER A 43 3.74 -4.27 8.95
CA SER A 43 3.21 -5.57 8.55
C SER A 43 4.28 -6.43 7.84
N ALA A 44 5.01 -5.83 6.91
CA ALA A 44 6.09 -6.52 6.20
C ALA A 44 7.21 -6.93 7.16
N LYS A 45 7.58 -6.06 8.09
CA LYS A 45 8.61 -6.35 9.10
C LYS A 45 8.19 -7.48 10.03
N LEU A 46 6.94 -7.49 10.49
CA LEU A 46 6.41 -8.56 11.32
C LEU A 46 6.48 -9.91 10.61
N LEU A 47 6.04 -9.97 9.35
CA LEU A 47 6.12 -11.18 8.54
C LEU A 47 7.56 -11.64 8.31
N LYS A 48 8.48 -10.70 8.10
CA LYS A 48 9.91 -11.00 7.99
C LYS A 48 10.49 -11.54 9.30
N ASP A 49 10.21 -10.89 10.41
CA ASP A 49 10.75 -11.24 11.73
C ASP A 49 10.25 -12.59 12.24
N THR A 50 9.04 -13.01 11.86
CA THR A 50 8.52 -14.36 12.17
C THR A 50 9.23 -15.46 11.38
N LYS A 51 10.02 -15.12 10.37
CA LYS A 51 10.69 -16.06 9.46
C LYS A 51 9.77 -17.08 8.80
N TYR A 52 8.49 -16.74 8.72
CA TYR A 52 7.45 -17.62 8.19
C TYR A 52 7.80 -18.10 6.78
N PHE A 53 8.10 -17.17 5.87
CA PHE A 53 8.42 -17.49 4.48
C PHE A 53 9.82 -18.10 4.27
N GLU A 54 10.68 -18.05 5.28
CA GLU A 54 11.98 -18.71 5.23
C GLU A 54 11.92 -20.17 5.68
N SER A 55 10.90 -20.51 6.48
CA SER A 55 10.70 -21.85 7.02
C SER A 55 9.69 -22.69 6.21
N VAL A 56 8.91 -22.06 5.33
CA VAL A 56 7.88 -22.73 4.53
C VAL A 56 8.50 -23.52 3.38
N ASN A 57 8.08 -24.77 3.25
CA ASN A 57 8.38 -25.58 2.07
C ASN A 57 7.24 -25.42 1.06
N ILE A 58 7.52 -24.76 -0.06
CA ILE A 58 6.53 -24.43 -1.11
C ILE A 58 5.81 -25.66 -1.66
N ASP A 59 6.52 -26.80 -1.72
CA ASP A 59 5.99 -28.03 -2.32
C ASP A 59 5.08 -28.84 -1.39
N THR A 60 5.15 -28.60 -0.08
CA THR A 60 4.48 -29.43 0.92
C THR A 60 3.58 -28.68 1.88
N ASP A 61 3.81 -27.39 2.07
CA ASP A 61 3.09 -26.60 3.05
C ASP A 61 1.98 -25.76 2.41
N ASP A 62 0.79 -25.88 2.96
CA ASP A 62 -0.32 -25.01 2.59
C ASP A 62 -0.12 -23.65 3.29
N ILE A 63 0.20 -22.62 2.50
CA ILE A 63 0.40 -21.28 3.02
C ILE A 63 -0.97 -20.65 3.29
N ASP A 64 -1.37 -20.61 4.55
CA ASP A 64 -2.62 -19.99 4.96
C ASP A 64 -2.34 -18.75 5.83
N LEU A 65 -2.43 -17.58 5.21
CA LEU A 65 -2.37 -16.27 5.87
C LEU A 65 -3.78 -15.69 6.11
N SER A 66 -4.83 -16.49 5.93
CA SER A 66 -6.21 -16.00 5.94
C SER A 66 -6.68 -15.48 7.30
N THR A 67 -6.02 -15.86 8.38
CA THR A 67 -6.51 -15.56 9.73
C THR A 67 -6.03 -14.22 10.29
N ASP A 68 -4.87 -13.75 9.86
CA ASP A 68 -4.23 -12.60 10.53
C ASP A 68 -4.10 -11.34 9.66
N ILE A 69 -4.33 -11.44 8.33
CA ILE A 69 -4.02 -10.34 7.41
C ILE A 69 -5.15 -10.16 6.37
N ASN A 70 -6.40 -10.23 6.81
CA ASN A 70 -7.60 -10.25 5.94
C ASN A 70 -7.74 -9.04 4.99
N GLU A 71 -6.92 -7.99 5.16
CA GLU A 71 -7.06 -6.74 4.39
C GLU A 71 -5.84 -6.39 3.57
N LEU A 72 -4.76 -7.13 3.75
CA LEU A 72 -3.53 -6.91 3.00
C LEU A 72 -3.36 -7.97 1.92
N ARG A 73 -3.00 -7.54 0.73
CA ARG A 73 -2.50 -8.44 -0.29
C ARG A 73 -1.03 -8.75 0.00
N VAL A 74 -0.72 -10.03 0.13
CA VAL A 74 0.65 -10.50 0.38
C VAL A 74 1.13 -11.30 -0.83
N THR A 75 2.26 -10.90 -1.38
CA THR A 75 2.90 -11.56 -2.52
C THR A 75 4.32 -11.96 -2.16
N TRP A 76 4.68 -13.21 -2.38
CA TRP A 76 6.03 -13.71 -2.17
C TRP A 76 6.69 -14.00 -3.52
N VAL A 77 7.89 -13.44 -3.74
CA VAL A 77 8.58 -13.43 -5.04
C VAL A 77 9.95 -14.08 -4.90
N ALA A 78 10.24 -15.02 -5.79
CA ALA A 78 11.53 -15.69 -5.86
C ALA A 78 12.64 -14.75 -6.38
N THR A 79 13.88 -15.19 -6.25
CA THR A 79 15.07 -14.44 -6.69
C THR A 79 15.08 -14.13 -8.19
N ASP A 80 14.41 -14.93 -9.01
CA ASP A 80 14.26 -14.73 -10.46
C ASP A 80 13.02 -13.90 -10.84
N GLY A 81 12.24 -13.43 -9.85
CA GLY A 81 11.02 -12.68 -10.06
C GLY A 81 9.75 -13.53 -10.19
N THR A 82 9.85 -14.83 -10.14
CA THR A 82 8.69 -15.74 -10.15
C THR A 82 7.84 -15.54 -8.89
N VAL A 83 6.52 -15.40 -9.02
CA VAL A 83 5.60 -15.33 -7.89
C VAL A 83 5.43 -16.73 -7.29
N LEU A 84 5.82 -16.87 -6.04
CA LEU A 84 5.73 -18.13 -5.29
C LEU A 84 4.40 -18.25 -4.55
N TYR A 85 3.85 -17.14 -4.07
CA TYR A 85 2.59 -17.09 -3.36
C TYR A 85 1.93 -15.73 -3.52
N ASP A 86 0.60 -15.71 -3.58
CA ASP A 86 -0.23 -14.50 -3.52
C ASP A 86 -1.57 -14.87 -2.91
N ASN A 87 -2.01 -14.13 -1.89
CA ASN A 87 -3.26 -14.43 -1.17
C ASN A 87 -4.53 -13.93 -1.88
N ASP A 88 -4.39 -13.15 -2.94
CA ASP A 88 -5.51 -12.59 -3.70
C ASP A 88 -5.73 -13.29 -5.04
N ALA A 89 -4.64 -13.58 -5.74
CA ALA A 89 -4.66 -14.33 -7.00
C ALA A 89 -3.81 -15.59 -6.89
N GLY A 90 -4.17 -16.66 -7.59
CA GLY A 90 -3.29 -17.85 -7.66
C GLY A 90 -1.93 -17.48 -8.25
N ALA A 91 -0.85 -17.91 -7.61
CA ALA A 91 0.51 -17.62 -8.06
C ALA A 91 0.76 -18.08 -9.52
N GLU A 92 0.14 -19.17 -9.91
CA GLU A 92 0.20 -19.71 -11.27
C GLU A 92 -0.42 -18.80 -12.33
N ASN A 93 -1.31 -17.90 -11.94
CA ASN A 93 -1.96 -16.94 -12.83
C ASN A 93 -1.22 -15.62 -12.95
N LEU A 94 -0.16 -15.43 -12.17
CA LEU A 94 0.63 -14.21 -12.15
C LEU A 94 1.93 -14.38 -12.94
N GLY A 95 2.21 -13.42 -13.80
CA GLY A 95 3.46 -13.36 -14.52
C GLY A 95 4.64 -13.00 -13.63
N ASN A 96 5.84 -13.02 -14.20
CA ASN A 96 7.05 -12.60 -13.49
C ASN A 96 6.94 -11.16 -13.00
N HIS A 97 7.28 -10.92 -11.73
CA HIS A 97 7.21 -9.61 -11.07
C HIS A 97 8.56 -8.92 -10.90
N GLY A 98 9.64 -9.51 -11.43
CA GLY A 98 10.99 -8.95 -11.31
C GLY A 98 11.16 -7.53 -11.86
N ASP A 99 10.33 -7.14 -12.83
CA ASP A 99 10.33 -5.80 -13.41
C ASP A 99 9.53 -4.76 -12.64
N ARG A 100 8.79 -5.18 -11.62
CA ARG A 100 8.02 -4.25 -10.80
C ARG A 100 8.95 -3.32 -10.01
N PRO A 101 8.71 -2.00 -9.99
CA PRO A 101 9.63 -1.04 -9.35
C PRO A 101 9.94 -1.36 -7.90
N GLU A 102 8.92 -1.68 -7.10
CA GLU A 102 9.08 -2.04 -5.68
C GLU A 102 9.87 -3.32 -5.47
N ILE A 103 9.67 -4.32 -6.33
CA ILE A 103 10.38 -5.60 -6.26
C ILE A 103 11.85 -5.40 -6.64
N LYS A 104 12.11 -4.71 -7.73
CA LYS A 104 13.46 -4.40 -8.19
C LYS A 104 14.24 -3.59 -7.15
N GLU A 105 13.63 -2.57 -6.58
CA GLU A 105 14.23 -1.76 -5.53
C GLU A 105 14.52 -2.58 -4.28
N ALA A 106 13.62 -3.49 -3.88
CA ALA A 106 13.84 -4.38 -2.74
C ALA A 106 15.03 -5.32 -2.96
N PHE A 107 15.20 -5.86 -4.16
CA PHE A 107 16.39 -6.66 -4.49
C PHE A 107 17.69 -5.84 -4.44
N GLU A 108 17.65 -4.58 -4.85
CA GLU A 108 18.83 -3.71 -4.90
C GLU A 108 19.20 -3.10 -3.54
N THR A 109 18.22 -2.67 -2.75
CA THR A 109 18.43 -1.89 -1.52
C THR A 109 17.88 -2.52 -0.26
N GLY A 110 17.14 -3.60 -0.37
CA GLY A 110 16.46 -4.27 0.74
C GLY A 110 15.02 -3.86 0.98
N ILE A 111 14.63 -2.68 0.52
CA ILE A 111 13.26 -2.14 0.65
C ILE A 111 12.86 -1.47 -0.65
N GLY A 112 11.63 -1.72 -1.10
CA GLY A 112 11.04 -1.05 -2.24
C GLY A 112 9.63 -0.56 -1.93
N GLU A 113 9.28 0.61 -2.45
CA GLU A 113 7.95 1.22 -2.27
C GLU A 113 7.46 1.79 -3.58
N THR A 114 6.17 1.63 -3.85
CA THR A 114 5.55 2.25 -5.03
C THR A 114 4.06 2.47 -4.79
N VAL A 115 3.50 3.43 -5.51
CA VAL A 115 2.05 3.66 -5.58
C VAL A 115 1.65 3.58 -7.04
N ARG A 116 0.70 2.70 -7.34
CA ARG A 116 0.15 2.57 -8.70
C ARG A 116 -1.35 2.80 -8.70
N GLN A 117 -1.82 3.51 -9.71
CA GLN A 117 -3.24 3.65 -9.96
C GLN A 117 -3.70 2.52 -10.90
N SER A 118 -4.75 1.81 -10.51
CA SER A 118 -5.38 0.82 -11.37
C SER A 118 -6.11 1.52 -12.51
N ASP A 119 -5.82 1.13 -13.76
CA ASP A 119 -6.44 1.70 -14.97
C ASP A 119 -7.96 1.46 -15.02
N THR A 120 -8.41 0.34 -14.46
CA THR A 120 -9.82 -0.07 -14.51
C THR A 120 -10.66 0.50 -13.36
N MET A 121 -10.08 0.65 -12.17
CA MET A 121 -10.83 1.02 -10.96
C MET A 121 -10.46 2.41 -10.42
N LYS A 122 -9.48 3.10 -11.00
CA LYS A 122 -8.95 4.41 -10.57
C LYS A 122 -8.56 4.48 -9.09
N LYS A 123 -8.20 3.35 -8.51
CA LYS A 123 -7.79 3.24 -7.10
C LYS A 123 -6.28 3.28 -7.00
N ASN A 124 -5.79 4.03 -6.02
CA ASN A 124 -4.37 4.02 -5.68
C ASN A 124 -4.07 2.80 -4.81
N THR A 125 -3.17 1.94 -5.29
CA THR A 125 -2.65 0.80 -4.54
C THR A 125 -1.24 1.11 -4.07
N PHE A 126 -1.01 0.95 -2.78
CA PHE A 126 0.28 1.16 -2.12
C PHE A 126 0.99 -0.18 -1.97
N TYR A 127 2.24 -0.25 -2.44
CA TYR A 127 3.08 -1.43 -2.38
C TYR A 127 4.30 -1.17 -1.52
N TYR A 128 4.59 -2.10 -0.64
CA TYR A 128 5.82 -2.14 0.16
C TYR A 128 6.45 -3.52 0.03
N ALA A 129 7.71 -3.56 -0.38
CA ALA A 129 8.46 -4.80 -0.56
C ALA A 129 9.70 -4.81 0.33
N THR A 130 10.03 -5.96 0.89
CA THR A 130 11.22 -6.16 1.71
C THR A 130 11.96 -7.41 1.28
N LEU A 131 13.30 -7.33 1.25
CA LEU A 131 14.16 -8.45 0.99
C LEU A 131 14.24 -9.34 2.24
N LEU A 132 13.99 -10.62 2.09
CA LEU A 132 14.14 -11.62 3.13
C LEU A 132 15.58 -12.14 3.20
N ASP A 133 15.93 -12.77 4.32
CA ASP A 133 17.29 -13.30 4.54
C ASP A 133 17.68 -14.41 3.55
N ASN A 134 16.68 -15.13 3.01
CA ASN A 134 16.90 -16.15 1.98
C ASN A 134 17.03 -15.60 0.54
N GLY A 135 17.06 -14.29 0.36
CA GLY A 135 17.17 -13.65 -0.94
C GLY A 135 15.87 -13.48 -1.73
N THR A 136 14.75 -13.95 -1.21
CA THR A 136 13.42 -13.72 -1.80
C THR A 136 12.85 -12.37 -1.34
N VAL A 137 11.79 -11.89 -1.99
CA VAL A 137 11.13 -10.63 -1.65
C VAL A 137 9.70 -10.89 -1.21
N LEU A 138 9.33 -10.28 -0.10
CA LEU A 138 7.96 -10.21 0.39
C LEU A 138 7.38 -8.85 0.07
N ARG A 139 6.24 -8.80 -0.61
CA ARG A 139 5.51 -7.57 -0.92
C ARG A 139 4.15 -7.57 -0.23
N VAL A 140 3.84 -6.50 0.46
CA VAL A 140 2.51 -6.22 1.03
C VAL A 140 1.89 -5.05 0.29
N ALA A 141 0.58 -5.10 0.07
CA ALA A 141 -0.14 -4.07 -0.64
C ALA A 141 -1.52 -3.83 -0.02
N THR A 142 -1.97 -2.59 -0.09
CA THR A 142 -3.33 -2.19 0.26
C THR A 142 -3.80 -1.08 -0.66
N ASP A 143 -5.09 -1.00 -0.88
CA ASP A 143 -5.70 0.15 -1.56
C ASP A 143 -6.28 1.16 -0.56
N ALA A 144 -6.50 2.39 -1.03
CA ALA A 144 -7.01 3.46 -0.19
C ALA A 144 -8.45 3.20 0.33
N GLU A 145 -9.24 2.41 -0.39
CA GLU A 145 -10.62 2.09 0.03
C GLU A 145 -10.68 1.06 1.15
N SER A 146 -9.81 0.05 1.11
CA SER A 146 -9.76 -0.98 2.15
C SER A 146 -9.48 -0.37 3.53
N MET A 147 -8.68 0.69 3.57
CA MET A 147 -8.38 1.40 4.82
C MET A 147 -9.59 2.16 5.38
N TRP A 148 -10.49 2.65 4.52
CA TRP A 148 -11.72 3.32 4.97
C TRP A 148 -12.77 2.34 5.47
N ALA A 149 -12.82 1.13 4.94
CA ALA A 149 -13.78 0.11 5.35
C ALA A 149 -13.55 -0.37 6.80
N VAL A 150 -12.32 -0.31 7.29
CA VAL A 150 -11.96 -0.71 8.66
C VAL A 150 -12.34 0.33 9.70
N SER A 151 -12.44 1.60 9.31
CA SER A 151 -12.73 2.70 10.25
C SER A 151 -14.22 2.95 10.48
N THR A 152 -15.08 2.20 9.81
CA THR A 152 -16.54 2.22 10.02
C THR A 152 -17.04 0.96 10.66
#